data_273a7a6b4d753d07c229ed555431eb4a
#
_entry.id   273a7a6b4d753d07c229ed555431eb4a
#
_cell.length_a   1.000
_cell.length_b   1.000
_cell.length_c   1.000
_cell.angle_alpha   90.00
_cell.angle_beta   90.00
_cell.angle_gamma   90.00
#
_symmetry.space_group_name_H-M   'P 1'
#
loop_
_entity.id
_entity.type
_entity.pdbx_description
1 polymer ?
#
loop_
_entity_poly.entity_id
_entity_poly.type
_entity_poly.pdbx_seq_one_letter_code
_entity_poly.pdbx_strand_id
1 'polypeptide(L)'
;MKPNTDIEEGLLDNAESFTDPFFQRFEPRPAPASLELRGGLSKVYSFPTFYADVTCAIAIFLCDYRRAKAILPHPSMQPVKMPGGRSVVLLSCYQYKNVMGIPPYNEIAMTIPIMVGGGFSPPLIPLLIDFKKKGYYVFSMPVT
;
A
#
# COMPACT_ATOMS: atom_id res chain seq x y z
N MET A 1 -29.55 -8.89 9.94
CA MET A 1 -28.80 -9.73 9.01
C MET A 1 -27.47 -10.04 9.69
N LYS A 2 -27.23 -11.27 10.18
CA LYS A 2 -25.93 -11.63 10.74
C LYS A 2 -24.95 -11.71 9.58
N PRO A 3 -23.75 -11.10 9.65
CA PRO A 3 -22.73 -11.31 8.62
C PRO A 3 -22.41 -12.80 8.55
N ASN A 4 -22.42 -13.35 7.36
CA ASN A 4 -21.97 -14.71 7.12
C ASN A 4 -20.47 -14.73 7.40
N THR A 5 -20.07 -15.32 8.53
CA THR A 5 -18.68 -15.40 8.98
C THR A 5 -18.05 -16.76 8.68
N ASP A 6 -18.68 -17.55 7.83
CA ASP A 6 -18.09 -18.78 7.34
C ASP A 6 -17.02 -18.44 6.28
N ILE A 7 -15.90 -17.89 6.76
CA ILE A 7 -14.66 -17.88 6.03
C ILE A 7 -14.16 -19.33 6.09
N GLU A 8 -13.97 -19.97 4.94
CA GLU A 8 -13.33 -21.27 4.88
C GLU A 8 -11.98 -21.17 5.61
N GLU A 9 -11.82 -21.88 6.71
CA GLU A 9 -10.62 -21.85 7.57
C GLU A 9 -9.35 -22.12 6.74
N GLY A 10 -9.42 -22.94 5.70
CA GLY A 10 -8.32 -23.20 4.77
C GLY A 10 -7.83 -21.99 3.96
N LEU A 11 -8.63 -20.94 3.83
CA LEU A 11 -8.20 -19.66 3.20
C LEU A 11 -7.40 -18.77 4.15
N LEU A 12 -7.38 -19.10 5.45
CA LEU A 12 -6.65 -18.32 6.46
C LEU A 12 -5.22 -18.82 6.71
N ASP A 13 -4.87 -19.99 6.17
CA ASP A 13 -3.57 -20.64 6.42
C ASP A 13 -2.60 -20.41 5.24
N ASN A 14 -1.98 -19.25 5.23
CA ASN A 14 -0.80 -19.05 4.39
C ASN A 14 0.44 -19.66 5.07
N ALA A 15 1.31 -20.24 4.25
CA ALA A 15 2.55 -20.85 4.74
C ALA A 15 3.42 -19.84 5.51
N GLU A 16 3.97 -20.27 6.63
CA GLU A 16 4.91 -19.45 7.45
C GLU A 16 6.23 -19.16 6.71
N SER A 17 6.57 -19.96 5.69
CA SER A 17 7.73 -19.73 4.83
C SER A 17 7.46 -20.26 3.42
N PHE A 18 8.03 -19.60 2.42
CA PHE A 18 7.99 -20.07 1.04
C PHE A 18 9.21 -20.93 0.72
N THR A 19 8.98 -22.06 0.06
CA THR A 19 10.02 -23.04 -0.28
C THR A 19 10.69 -22.78 -1.63
N ASP A 20 10.14 -21.88 -2.44
CA ASP A 20 10.75 -21.53 -3.73
C ASP A 20 12.16 -20.95 -3.56
N PRO A 21 13.15 -21.37 -4.37
CA PRO A 21 14.55 -20.90 -4.27
C PRO A 21 14.69 -19.37 -4.38
N PHE A 22 13.77 -18.70 -5.03
CA PHE A 22 13.77 -17.24 -5.07
C PHE A 22 13.66 -16.65 -3.65
N PHE A 23 12.80 -17.19 -2.81
CA PHE A 23 12.57 -16.70 -1.45
C PHE A 23 13.64 -17.18 -0.47
N GLN A 24 14.21 -18.37 -0.69
CA GLN A 24 15.23 -18.97 0.18
C GLN A 24 16.53 -18.16 0.26
N ARG A 25 16.81 -17.31 -0.71
CA ARG A 25 17.99 -16.42 -0.72
C ARG A 25 17.89 -15.25 0.26
N PHE A 26 16.73 -15.02 0.83
CA PHE A 26 16.51 -13.99 1.84
C PHE A 26 16.53 -14.65 3.23
N GLU A 27 17.06 -13.94 4.20
CA GLU A 27 17.13 -14.39 5.60
C GLU A 27 16.11 -13.60 6.43
N PRO A 28 14.85 -14.08 6.55
CA PRO A 28 13.84 -13.40 7.36
C PRO A 28 14.28 -13.34 8.83
N ARG A 29 14.07 -12.20 9.45
CA ARG A 29 14.36 -12.00 10.88
C ARG A 29 13.06 -11.76 11.63
N PRO A 30 12.91 -12.32 12.84
CA PRO A 30 11.72 -12.05 13.64
C PRO A 30 11.62 -10.57 13.97
N ALA A 31 10.40 -10.05 13.99
CA ALA A 31 10.15 -8.70 14.47
C ALA A 31 10.59 -8.57 15.94
N PRO A 32 11.06 -7.38 16.37
CA PRO A 32 11.52 -7.16 17.74
C PRO A 32 10.41 -7.25 18.79
N ALA A 33 9.14 -7.16 18.36
CA ALA A 33 7.98 -7.28 19.22
C ALA A 33 6.92 -8.17 18.56
N SER A 34 6.18 -8.91 19.37
CA SER A 34 4.99 -9.64 18.93
C SER A 34 3.82 -8.69 18.72
N LEU A 35 2.92 -9.05 17.81
CA LEU A 35 1.62 -8.41 17.66
C LEU A 35 0.58 -9.22 18.44
N GLU A 36 -0.23 -8.51 19.24
CA GLU A 36 -1.37 -9.12 19.89
C GLU A 36 -2.55 -9.18 18.93
N LEU A 37 -3.06 -10.38 18.71
CA LEU A 37 -4.21 -10.66 17.88
C LEU A 37 -5.48 -10.69 18.73
N ARG A 38 -6.64 -10.62 18.09
CA ARG A 38 -7.92 -10.80 18.76
C ARG A 38 -7.95 -12.15 19.50
N GLY A 39 -8.48 -12.18 20.71
CA GLY A 39 -8.54 -13.38 21.53
C GLY A 39 -7.30 -13.63 22.41
N GLY A 40 -6.38 -12.65 22.53
CA GLY A 40 -5.19 -12.76 23.40
C GLY A 40 -4.07 -13.62 22.83
N LEU A 41 -4.14 -13.98 21.55
CA LEU A 41 -3.07 -14.67 20.86
C LEU A 41 -1.97 -13.67 20.49
N SER A 42 -0.72 -14.07 20.70
CA SER A 42 0.45 -13.27 20.30
C SER A 42 1.19 -13.96 19.17
N LYS A 43 1.54 -13.21 18.12
CA LYS A 43 2.30 -13.73 16.97
C LYS A 43 3.50 -12.85 16.68
N VAL A 44 4.67 -13.50 16.48
CA VAL A 44 5.89 -12.85 16.02
C VAL A 44 5.96 -13.04 14.50
N TYR A 45 6.00 -11.95 13.76
CA TYR A 45 6.15 -11.96 12.31
C TYR A 45 7.61 -11.86 11.91
N SER A 46 7.95 -12.44 10.77
CA SER A 46 9.29 -12.36 10.19
C SER A 46 9.37 -11.31 9.10
N PHE A 47 10.47 -10.56 9.03
CA PHE A 47 10.73 -9.58 8.00
C PHE A 47 12.03 -9.90 7.23
N PRO A 48 12.04 -9.65 5.91
CA PRO A 48 10.95 -9.13 5.09
C PRO A 48 9.81 -10.14 4.95
N THR A 49 8.56 -9.64 4.93
CA THR A 49 7.39 -10.46 4.57
C THR A 49 7.29 -10.53 3.05
N PHE A 50 6.99 -11.71 2.53
CA PHE A 50 6.90 -11.95 1.09
C PHE A 50 5.46 -12.16 0.64
N TYR A 51 5.18 -11.65 -0.54
CA TYR A 51 3.89 -11.75 -1.22
C TYR A 51 4.08 -12.55 -2.50
N ALA A 52 3.48 -13.73 -2.58
CA ALA A 52 3.63 -14.64 -3.74
C ALA A 52 2.48 -14.53 -4.74
N ASP A 53 1.26 -14.23 -4.29
CA ASP A 53 0.11 -14.02 -5.16
C ASP A 53 -0.65 -12.76 -4.76
N VAL A 54 -0.59 -11.76 -5.63
CA VAL A 54 -1.25 -10.47 -5.43
C VAL A 54 -1.96 -10.06 -6.71
N THR A 55 -3.24 -9.72 -6.59
CA THR A 55 -3.97 -9.04 -7.66
C THR A 55 -4.10 -7.56 -7.32
N CYS A 56 -3.84 -6.69 -8.28
CA CYS A 56 -3.96 -5.24 -8.11
C CYS A 56 -4.76 -4.62 -9.24
N ALA A 57 -5.68 -3.72 -8.87
CA ALA A 57 -6.37 -2.83 -9.79
C ALA A 57 -6.14 -1.39 -9.35
N ILE A 58 -5.74 -0.51 -10.29
CA ILE A 58 -5.47 0.89 -10.00
C ILE A 58 -6.44 1.77 -10.81
N ALA A 59 -7.18 2.62 -10.12
CA ALA A 59 -8.01 3.66 -10.72
C ALA A 59 -7.40 5.03 -10.46
N ILE A 60 -7.38 5.89 -11.49
CA ILE A 60 -6.79 7.23 -11.44
C ILE A 60 -7.90 8.25 -11.69
N PHE A 61 -8.05 9.19 -10.76
CA PHE A 61 -9.08 10.23 -10.82
C PHE A 61 -8.45 11.61 -10.80
N LEU A 62 -8.99 12.51 -11.62
CA LEU A 62 -8.66 13.93 -11.54
C LEU A 62 -9.33 14.55 -10.31
N CYS A 63 -8.58 15.33 -9.56
CA CYS A 63 -9.08 16.08 -8.41
C CYS A 63 -8.65 17.55 -8.47
N ASP A 64 -9.22 18.38 -7.62
CA ASP A 64 -8.79 19.77 -7.45
C ASP A 64 -7.42 19.83 -6.79
N TYR A 65 -6.49 20.59 -7.37
CA TYR A 65 -5.11 20.70 -6.86
C TYR A 65 -5.05 21.27 -5.43
N ARG A 66 -5.87 22.29 -5.13
CA ARG A 66 -5.86 22.93 -3.80
C ARG A 66 -6.36 21.98 -2.72
N ARG A 67 -7.40 21.19 -3.03
CA ARG A 67 -7.91 20.16 -2.12
C ARG A 67 -6.86 19.07 -1.89
N ALA A 68 -6.21 18.58 -2.95
CA ALA A 68 -5.12 17.61 -2.83
C ALA A 68 -3.96 18.18 -1.99
N LYS A 69 -3.60 19.45 -2.19
CA LYS A 69 -2.55 20.12 -1.41
C LYS A 69 -2.91 20.25 0.07
N ALA A 70 -4.16 20.52 0.39
CA ALA A 70 -4.64 20.71 1.77
C ALA A 70 -4.56 19.41 2.62
N ILE A 71 -4.56 18.24 2.01
CA ILE A 71 -4.43 16.95 2.70
C ILE A 71 -2.96 16.65 3.08
N LEU A 72 -2.00 17.25 2.38
CA LEU A 72 -0.58 16.93 2.58
C LEU A 72 -0.06 17.47 3.91
N PRO A 73 0.67 16.66 4.69
CA PRO A 73 1.08 17.01 6.06
C PRO A 73 2.21 18.03 6.13
N HIS A 74 2.92 18.28 5.02
CA HIS A 74 4.07 19.16 5.03
C HIS A 74 4.08 20.13 3.83
N PRO A 75 4.43 21.42 4.01
CA PRO A 75 4.42 22.42 2.94
C PRO A 75 5.38 22.11 1.78
N SER A 76 6.47 21.37 2.02
CA SER A 76 7.41 20.95 0.97
C SER A 76 6.86 19.86 0.04
N MET A 77 5.79 19.20 0.42
CA MET A 77 5.09 18.23 -0.42
C MET A 77 4.14 18.96 -1.36
N GLN A 78 4.27 18.74 -2.65
CA GLN A 78 3.42 19.36 -3.67
C GLN A 78 2.74 18.27 -4.48
N PRO A 79 1.39 18.28 -4.64
CA PRO A 79 0.75 17.33 -5.55
C PRO A 79 1.29 17.50 -6.96
N VAL A 80 1.38 16.40 -7.72
CA VAL A 80 1.72 16.49 -9.13
C VAL A 80 0.65 17.30 -9.85
N LYS A 81 1.08 18.30 -10.62
CA LYS A 81 0.18 19.19 -11.36
C LYS A 81 -0.34 18.52 -12.62
N MET A 82 -1.61 18.74 -12.87
CA MET A 82 -2.31 18.41 -14.12
C MET A 82 -2.78 19.71 -14.76
N PRO A 83 -3.04 19.71 -16.07
CA PRO A 83 -3.65 20.88 -16.73
C PRO A 83 -4.95 21.34 -16.04
N GLY A 84 -5.28 22.61 -16.14
CA GLY A 84 -6.52 23.16 -15.62
C GLY A 84 -6.61 23.25 -14.10
N GLY A 85 -5.47 23.39 -13.37
CA GLY A 85 -5.47 23.53 -11.91
C GLY A 85 -5.84 22.24 -11.17
N ARG A 86 -5.66 21.10 -11.83
CA ARG A 86 -5.99 19.77 -11.32
C ARG A 86 -4.76 19.03 -10.78
N SER A 87 -5.02 17.99 -10.04
CA SER A 87 -4.08 16.93 -9.65
C SER A 87 -4.72 15.59 -9.88
N VAL A 88 -4.11 14.52 -9.42
CA VAL A 88 -4.67 13.16 -9.46
C VAL A 88 -4.66 12.53 -8.08
N VAL A 89 -5.64 11.66 -7.85
CA VAL A 89 -5.67 10.71 -6.76
C VAL A 89 -5.72 9.31 -7.36
N LEU A 90 -4.97 8.39 -6.77
CA LEU A 90 -4.97 6.99 -7.16
C LEU A 90 -5.69 6.18 -6.09
N LEU A 91 -6.55 5.28 -6.55
CA LEU A 91 -7.11 4.20 -5.76
C LEU A 91 -6.45 2.90 -6.21
N SER A 92 -5.64 2.32 -5.34
CA SER A 92 -4.99 1.04 -5.60
C SER A 92 -5.69 -0.02 -4.74
N CYS A 93 -6.42 -0.92 -5.39
CA CYS A 93 -7.13 -2.02 -4.73
C CYS A 93 -6.26 -3.28 -4.86
N TYR A 94 -5.81 -3.79 -3.73
CA TYR A 94 -5.00 -5.00 -3.65
C TYR A 94 -5.82 -6.14 -3.06
N GLN A 95 -5.67 -7.32 -3.65
CA GLN A 95 -6.07 -8.58 -3.06
C GLN A 95 -4.80 -9.39 -2.84
N TYR A 96 -4.39 -9.50 -1.59
CA TYR A 96 -3.25 -10.30 -1.15
C TYR A 96 -3.73 -11.71 -0.83
N LYS A 97 -3.49 -12.65 -1.74
CA LYS A 97 -4.00 -14.03 -1.64
C LYS A 97 -3.01 -14.94 -0.94
N ASN A 98 -1.73 -14.78 -1.23
CA ASN A 98 -0.68 -15.61 -0.64
C ASN A 98 0.43 -14.71 -0.08
N VAL A 99 0.42 -14.55 1.25
CA VAL A 99 1.34 -13.72 2.02
C VAL A 99 1.99 -14.59 3.08
N MET A 100 3.31 -14.57 3.17
CA MET A 100 4.07 -15.39 4.09
C MET A 100 3.66 -15.13 5.56
N GLY A 101 3.10 -16.15 6.21
CA GLY A 101 2.71 -16.12 7.62
C GLY A 101 1.55 -15.17 7.96
N ILE A 102 0.82 -14.64 6.97
CA ILE A 102 -0.29 -13.71 7.16
C ILE A 102 -1.51 -14.24 6.40
N PRO A 103 -2.72 -14.25 6.99
CA PRO A 103 -3.93 -14.60 6.28
C PRO A 103 -4.16 -13.71 5.05
N PRO A 104 -4.86 -14.21 4.01
CA PRO A 104 -5.27 -13.39 2.87
C PRO A 104 -6.06 -12.17 3.33
N TYR A 105 -5.83 -11.02 2.69
CA TYR A 105 -6.57 -9.79 3.00
C TYR A 105 -6.69 -8.88 1.77
N ASN A 106 -7.59 -7.91 1.88
CA ASN A 106 -7.73 -6.87 0.88
C ASN A 106 -7.30 -5.51 1.45
N GLU A 107 -6.76 -4.66 0.59
CA GLU A 107 -6.31 -3.32 0.95
C GLU A 107 -6.71 -2.34 -0.14
N ILE A 108 -7.13 -1.15 0.27
CA ILE A 108 -7.33 -0.02 -0.64
C ILE A 108 -6.39 1.10 -0.22
N ALA A 109 -5.36 1.35 -1.01
CA ALA A 109 -4.48 2.49 -0.80
C ALA A 109 -4.97 3.70 -1.59
N MET A 110 -5.31 4.78 -0.88
CA MET A 110 -5.66 6.07 -1.48
C MET A 110 -4.45 6.98 -1.44
N THR A 111 -3.92 7.35 -2.61
CA THR A 111 -2.65 8.05 -2.70
C THR A 111 -2.72 9.29 -3.58
N ILE A 112 -1.89 10.27 -3.24
CA ILE A 112 -1.65 11.46 -4.06
C ILE A 112 -0.19 11.41 -4.52
N PRO A 113 0.10 11.40 -5.84
CA PRO A 113 1.45 11.57 -6.35
C PRO A 113 1.97 12.96 -5.98
N ILE A 114 3.16 13.01 -5.41
CA ILE A 114 3.77 14.25 -4.91
C ILE A 114 5.18 14.44 -5.42
N MET A 115 5.60 15.69 -5.44
CA MET A 115 6.99 16.13 -5.49
C MET A 115 7.40 16.67 -4.12
N VAL A 116 8.61 16.38 -3.66
CA VAL A 116 9.13 16.83 -2.37
C VAL A 116 10.28 17.81 -2.58
N GLY A 117 10.32 18.85 -1.71
CA GLY A 117 11.45 19.77 -1.62
C GLY A 117 11.46 20.94 -2.59
N GLY A 118 10.35 21.21 -3.26
CA GLY A 118 10.24 22.34 -4.20
C GLY A 118 11.09 22.17 -5.48
N GLY A 119 10.86 23.03 -6.45
CA GLY A 119 11.54 23.02 -7.75
C GLY A 119 10.56 23.08 -8.90
N PHE A 120 11.08 23.17 -10.10
CA PHE A 120 10.28 23.17 -11.31
C PHE A 120 9.62 21.77 -11.49
N SER A 121 8.31 21.75 -11.47
CA SER A 121 7.49 20.54 -11.69
C SER A 121 6.49 20.82 -12.81
N PRO A 122 6.85 20.51 -14.06
CA PRO A 122 5.93 20.69 -15.17
C PRO A 122 4.74 19.76 -15.03
N PRO A 123 3.56 20.18 -15.50
CA PRO A 123 2.36 19.35 -15.48
C PRO A 123 2.60 18.01 -16.21
N LEU A 124 2.02 16.91 -15.70
CA LEU A 124 2.09 15.53 -16.24
C LEU A 124 3.46 14.86 -16.17
N ILE A 125 4.53 15.58 -16.41
CA ILE A 125 5.86 15.00 -16.56
C ILE A 125 6.30 14.14 -15.38
N PRO A 126 6.07 14.54 -14.08
CA PRO A 126 6.43 13.69 -12.96
C PRO A 126 5.67 12.36 -12.88
N LEU A 127 4.57 12.19 -13.61
CA LEU A 127 3.89 10.90 -13.71
C LEU A 127 4.51 9.97 -14.75
N LEU A 128 5.13 10.53 -15.78
CA LEU A 128 5.63 9.81 -16.95
C LEU A 128 7.11 9.39 -16.82
N ILE A 129 7.89 10.17 -16.10
CA ILE A 129 9.31 9.89 -15.90
C ILE A 129 9.65 9.85 -14.41
N ASP A 130 10.74 9.15 -14.11
CA ASP A 130 11.20 9.03 -12.73
C ASP A 130 11.99 10.28 -12.30
N PHE A 131 11.51 10.93 -11.25
CA PHE A 131 12.17 12.06 -10.60
C PHE A 131 12.65 11.62 -9.23
N LYS A 132 13.91 11.94 -8.87
CA LYS A 132 14.50 11.64 -7.56
C LYS A 132 13.68 12.14 -6.37
N LYS A 133 12.84 13.16 -6.59
CA LYS A 133 12.00 13.79 -5.54
C LYS A 133 10.53 13.44 -5.67
N LYS A 134 10.17 12.48 -6.50
CA LYS A 134 8.80 11.99 -6.65
C LYS A 134 8.48 10.97 -5.56
N GLY A 135 7.27 10.99 -5.09
CA GLY A 135 6.73 10.01 -4.14
C GLY A 135 5.22 9.90 -4.23
N TYR A 136 4.68 9.03 -3.40
CA TYR A 136 3.23 8.86 -3.25
C TYR A 136 2.89 9.06 -1.77
N TYR A 137 2.02 10.02 -1.49
CA TYR A 137 1.50 10.21 -0.14
C TYR A 137 0.24 9.37 0.03
N VAL A 138 0.31 8.38 0.91
CA VAL A 138 -0.84 7.56 1.29
C VAL A 138 -1.60 8.30 2.38
N PHE A 139 -2.82 8.72 2.11
CA PHE A 139 -3.65 9.44 3.08
C PHE A 139 -4.75 8.57 3.70
N SER A 140 -5.02 7.42 3.12
CA SER A 140 -5.95 6.42 3.66
C SER A 140 -5.58 5.03 3.15
N MET A 141 -5.64 4.03 4.03
CA MET A 141 -5.30 2.64 3.70
C MET A 141 -6.17 1.68 4.53
N PRO A 142 -7.48 1.59 4.24
CA PRO A 142 -8.33 0.58 4.87
C PRO A 142 -7.92 -0.83 4.42
N VAL A 143 -7.94 -1.75 5.39
CA VAL A 143 -7.63 -3.17 5.25
C VAL A 143 -8.82 -3.97 5.74
N THR A 144 -9.20 -5.06 5.00
CA THR A 144 -10.36 -5.92 5.35
C THR A 144 -9.98 -7.39 5.30
#